data_6ca28e70e24e069695a29243c0164ef4
#
_entry.id   6ca28e70e24e069695a29243c0164ef4
#
_cell.length_a   1.000
_cell.length_b   1.000
_cell.length_c   1.000
_cell.angle_alpha   90.00
_cell.angle_beta   90.00
_cell.angle_gamma   90.00
#
_symmetry.space_group_name_H-M   'P 1'
#
loop_
_entity.id
_entity.type
_entity.pdbx_description
1 polymer ?
#
loop_
_entity_poly.entity_id
_entity_poly.type
_entity_poly.pdbx_seq_one_letter_code
_entity_poly.pdbx_strand_id
1 'polypeptide(L)'
;MTARAAVDGLRSVDLGVSDLAASVAFYTEVWGLRVAARDEHAAYLRATGSHHHVLGLHQRAEPVLLGIDLTAPDRAAVDALHGALRGAGVAAITPPAPITTPGRGYGFSFVDPDGRKVRILVDDARHADTAPDPDRPGKITHLVLNAPDRAATSAFYCAHLGFREIDRTKGLTFLCCNRDHHSLAFAQSDAASLHHIAFEMAAIDSVMRGAGRMRDHGYPIEWGVGRHGPGDNVFAYFVGPDDVVIEYTAEVQQVDASYKVRGPDDWVWPPGRMDHWGIAIGPTPRLAQAQKRIRFPAAPLVAGD
;
A
#
# COMPACT_ATOMS: atom_id res chain seq x y z
N MET A 1 9.84 21.33 -22.59
CA MET A 1 10.10 20.86 -21.21
C MET A 1 9.97 19.34 -21.24
N THR A 2 11.03 18.59 -20.98
CA THR A 2 10.97 17.13 -20.83
C THR A 2 10.06 16.81 -19.64
N ALA A 3 9.13 15.87 -19.81
CA ALA A 3 8.29 15.41 -18.73
C ALA A 3 9.19 14.95 -17.57
N ARG A 4 8.86 15.38 -16.35
CA ARG A 4 9.60 14.99 -15.15
C ARG A 4 9.45 13.49 -14.95
N ALA A 5 10.53 12.79 -14.63
CA ALA A 5 10.47 11.37 -14.29
C ALA A 5 9.60 11.18 -13.04
N ALA A 6 8.73 10.20 -13.09
CA ALA A 6 7.75 9.91 -12.04
C ALA A 6 7.57 8.39 -11.89
N VAL A 7 7.17 7.96 -10.70
CA VAL A 7 6.65 6.61 -10.46
C VAL A 7 5.25 6.50 -11.09
N ASP A 8 4.84 5.29 -11.45
CA ASP A 8 3.57 5.02 -12.13
C ASP A 8 2.69 3.96 -11.45
N GLY A 9 3.15 3.37 -10.33
CA GLY A 9 2.35 2.40 -9.59
C GLY A 9 2.90 2.01 -8.23
N LEU A 10 1.99 1.56 -7.36
CA LEU A 10 2.31 0.80 -6.17
C LEU A 10 2.37 -0.68 -6.56
N ARG A 11 3.53 -1.32 -6.35
CA ARG A 11 3.76 -2.68 -6.81
C ARG A 11 3.57 -3.71 -5.70
N SER A 12 4.22 -3.54 -4.55
CA SER A 12 4.20 -4.49 -3.44
C SER A 12 4.59 -3.86 -2.12
N VAL A 13 4.32 -4.60 -1.06
CA VAL A 13 4.72 -4.29 0.31
C VAL A 13 5.43 -5.49 0.90
N ASP A 14 6.56 -5.27 1.58
CA ASP A 14 7.30 -6.31 2.30
C ASP A 14 7.07 -6.16 3.81
N LEU A 15 6.58 -7.23 4.46
CA LEU A 15 6.33 -7.32 5.89
C LEU A 15 7.26 -8.31 6.57
N GLY A 16 7.84 -7.93 7.69
CA GLY A 16 8.35 -8.88 8.68
C GLY A 16 7.17 -9.42 9.48
N VAL A 17 7.09 -10.73 9.65
CA VAL A 17 6.03 -11.44 10.37
C VAL A 17 6.61 -12.36 11.43
N SER A 18 5.92 -12.48 12.57
CA SER A 18 6.39 -13.27 13.71
C SER A 18 6.25 -14.78 13.48
N ASP A 19 5.30 -15.22 12.66
CA ASP A 19 5.10 -16.61 12.22
C ASP A 19 4.82 -16.62 10.71
N LEU A 20 5.85 -16.97 9.94
CA LEU A 20 5.77 -17.01 8.47
C LEU A 20 4.77 -18.06 7.98
N ALA A 21 4.71 -19.23 8.64
CA ALA A 21 3.84 -20.32 8.21
C ALA A 21 2.36 -19.96 8.43
N ALA A 22 2.02 -19.45 9.61
CA ALA A 22 0.67 -18.99 9.93
C ALA A 22 0.25 -17.80 9.05
N SER A 23 1.15 -16.85 8.79
CA SER A 23 0.89 -15.71 7.92
C SER A 23 0.65 -16.15 6.47
N VAL A 24 1.46 -17.06 5.93
CA VAL A 24 1.25 -17.61 4.57
C VAL A 24 -0.09 -18.33 4.50
N ALA A 25 -0.44 -19.18 5.47
CA ALA A 25 -1.73 -19.87 5.51
C ALA A 25 -2.90 -18.87 5.51
N PHE A 26 -2.85 -17.84 6.37
CA PHE A 26 -3.87 -16.79 6.40
C PHE A 26 -4.02 -16.08 5.05
N TYR A 27 -2.93 -15.54 4.50
CA TYR A 27 -3.00 -14.76 3.26
C TYR A 27 -3.38 -15.62 2.04
N THR A 28 -3.14 -16.94 2.06
CA THR A 28 -3.52 -17.82 0.94
C THR A 28 -4.91 -18.43 1.10
N GLU A 29 -5.26 -18.94 2.27
CA GLU A 29 -6.49 -19.69 2.49
C GLU A 29 -7.68 -18.78 2.85
N VAL A 30 -7.41 -17.69 3.57
CA VAL A 30 -8.44 -16.78 4.06
C VAL A 30 -8.50 -15.49 3.22
N TRP A 31 -7.36 -14.83 2.99
CA TRP A 31 -7.33 -13.55 2.25
C TRP A 31 -7.43 -13.71 0.74
N GLY A 32 -6.99 -14.84 0.18
CA GLY A 32 -7.16 -15.19 -1.24
C GLY A 32 -5.97 -14.84 -2.13
N LEU A 33 -4.77 -14.63 -1.60
CA LEU A 33 -3.53 -14.54 -2.40
C LEU A 33 -3.02 -15.96 -2.76
N ARG A 34 -2.01 -16.04 -3.64
CA ARG A 34 -1.31 -17.29 -3.99
C ARG A 34 0.18 -17.13 -3.83
N VAL A 35 0.87 -18.20 -3.45
CA VAL A 35 2.33 -18.22 -3.39
C VAL A 35 2.89 -18.15 -4.82
N ALA A 36 3.71 -17.13 -5.10
CA ALA A 36 4.49 -16.98 -6.33
C ALA A 36 5.91 -17.54 -6.18
N ALA A 37 6.52 -17.31 -5.02
CA ALA A 37 7.82 -17.87 -4.64
C ALA A 37 7.90 -18.02 -3.12
N ARG A 38 8.67 -18.99 -2.65
CA ARG A 38 8.89 -19.22 -1.22
C ARG A 38 10.22 -19.91 -0.98
N ASP A 39 10.87 -19.54 0.12
CA ASP A 39 11.98 -20.28 0.73
C ASP A 39 11.75 -20.49 2.23
N GLU A 40 12.80 -20.84 2.98
CA GLU A 40 12.71 -21.10 4.42
C GLU A 40 12.39 -19.85 5.24
N HIS A 41 12.77 -18.65 4.74
CA HIS A 41 12.72 -17.40 5.49
C HIS A 41 11.75 -16.37 4.93
N ALA A 42 11.23 -16.59 3.72
CA ALA A 42 10.35 -15.64 3.03
C ALA A 42 9.33 -16.32 2.12
N ALA A 43 8.20 -15.65 1.92
CA ALA A 43 7.19 -16.01 0.93
C ALA A 43 6.72 -14.77 0.19
N TYR A 44 6.55 -14.89 -1.12
CA TYR A 44 6.11 -13.82 -2.01
C TYR A 44 4.76 -14.19 -2.59
N LEU A 45 3.74 -13.41 -2.27
CA LEU A 45 2.35 -13.72 -2.55
C LEU A 45 1.82 -12.83 -3.66
N ARG A 46 1.18 -13.45 -4.67
CA ARG A 46 0.56 -12.76 -5.80
C ARG A 46 -0.95 -12.63 -5.65
N ALA A 47 -1.48 -11.54 -6.19
CA ALA A 47 -2.88 -11.35 -6.53
C ALA A 47 -3.20 -11.91 -7.94
N THR A 48 -4.38 -11.65 -8.49
CA THR A 48 -4.73 -12.09 -9.85
C THR A 48 -4.14 -11.18 -10.94
N GLY A 49 -3.66 -9.99 -10.61
CA GLY A 49 -3.00 -9.10 -11.56
C GLY A 49 -1.61 -9.59 -12.01
N SER A 50 -0.96 -8.82 -12.88
CA SER A 50 0.27 -9.23 -13.56
C SER A 50 1.54 -9.16 -12.71
N HIS A 51 1.55 -8.45 -11.59
CA HIS A 51 2.74 -8.35 -10.74
C HIS A 51 3.20 -9.71 -10.25
N HIS A 52 4.53 -9.96 -10.25
CA HIS A 52 5.10 -11.21 -9.74
C HIS A 52 4.58 -11.53 -8.34
N HIS A 53 4.56 -10.54 -7.46
CA HIS A 53 3.93 -10.60 -6.13
C HIS A 53 3.46 -9.20 -5.74
N VAL A 54 2.55 -9.15 -4.79
CA VAL A 54 2.04 -7.89 -4.20
C VAL A 54 2.37 -7.81 -2.72
N LEU A 55 2.66 -8.93 -2.07
CA LEU A 55 3.00 -9.01 -0.65
C LEU A 55 4.19 -9.95 -0.46
N GLY A 56 5.27 -9.41 0.11
CA GLY A 56 6.40 -10.18 0.63
C GLY A 56 6.24 -10.40 2.14
N LEU A 57 6.38 -11.63 2.59
CA LEU A 57 6.37 -12.01 4.01
C LEU A 57 7.74 -12.55 4.38
N HIS A 58 8.36 -12.01 5.40
CA HIS A 58 9.70 -12.38 5.84
C HIS A 58 9.68 -12.75 7.32
N GLN A 59 10.22 -13.92 7.69
CA GLN A 59 10.31 -14.31 9.10
C GLN A 59 11.13 -13.28 9.88
N ARG A 60 10.56 -12.74 10.95
CA ARG A 60 11.21 -11.80 11.88
C ARG A 60 10.78 -12.11 13.32
N ALA A 61 11.54 -11.62 14.29
CA ALA A 61 11.17 -11.74 15.69
C ALA A 61 9.95 -10.85 16.04
N GLU A 62 9.83 -9.69 15.39
CA GLU A 62 8.78 -8.71 15.60
C GLU A 62 8.16 -8.29 14.26
N PRO A 63 6.84 -8.02 14.23
CA PRO A 63 6.19 -7.53 13.02
C PRO A 63 6.64 -6.12 12.68
N VAL A 64 7.08 -5.93 11.43
CA VAL A 64 7.60 -4.65 10.91
C VAL A 64 7.23 -4.46 9.44
N LEU A 65 7.15 -3.21 8.98
CA LEU A 65 7.12 -2.88 7.55
C LEU A 65 8.56 -2.78 7.05
N LEU A 66 8.98 -3.74 6.22
CA LEU A 66 10.35 -3.83 5.71
C LEU A 66 10.59 -2.97 4.47
N GLY A 67 9.58 -2.79 3.62
CA GLY A 67 9.74 -2.02 2.40
C GLY A 67 8.44 -1.78 1.64
N ILE A 68 8.50 -0.79 0.76
CA ILE A 68 7.43 -0.39 -0.15
C ILE A 68 8.04 -0.34 -1.56
N ASP A 69 7.45 -1.06 -2.50
CA ASP A 69 7.90 -1.09 -3.88
C ASP A 69 6.99 -0.25 -4.76
N LEU A 70 7.59 0.67 -5.49
CA LEU A 70 6.95 1.50 -6.50
C LEU A 70 7.50 1.18 -7.89
N THR A 71 6.67 1.21 -8.92
CA THR A 71 7.12 1.04 -10.29
C THR A 71 7.46 2.38 -10.95
N ALA A 72 8.37 2.31 -11.93
CA ALA A 72 8.64 3.38 -12.87
C ALA A 72 8.40 2.88 -14.31
N PRO A 73 8.10 3.76 -15.29
CA PRO A 73 7.72 3.33 -16.63
C PRO A 73 8.85 2.64 -17.41
N ASP A 74 10.09 3.01 -17.14
CA ASP A 74 11.29 2.46 -17.81
C ASP A 74 12.55 2.69 -16.99
N ARG A 75 13.70 2.11 -17.44
CA ARG A 75 15.00 2.28 -16.77
C ARG A 75 15.49 3.72 -16.77
N ALA A 76 15.21 4.50 -17.81
CA ALA A 76 15.62 5.90 -17.87
C ALA A 76 14.92 6.72 -16.79
N ALA A 77 13.65 6.42 -16.51
CA ALA A 77 12.92 7.03 -15.39
C ALA A 77 13.49 6.61 -14.03
N VAL A 78 13.88 5.34 -13.84
CA VAL A 78 14.59 4.87 -12.64
C VAL A 78 15.87 5.66 -12.41
N ASP A 79 16.72 5.78 -13.44
CA ASP A 79 18.01 6.48 -13.36
C ASP A 79 17.82 7.99 -13.10
N ALA A 80 16.81 8.60 -13.72
CA ALA A 80 16.47 10.01 -13.52
C ALA A 80 15.94 10.29 -12.10
N LEU A 81 15.07 9.41 -11.57
CA LEU A 81 14.57 9.50 -10.19
C LEU A 81 15.70 9.34 -9.18
N HIS A 82 16.60 8.37 -9.40
CA HIS A 82 17.80 8.21 -8.58
C HIS A 82 18.67 9.46 -8.58
N GLY A 83 18.96 10.03 -9.77
CA GLY A 83 19.74 11.26 -9.90
C GLY A 83 19.11 12.46 -9.17
N ALA A 84 17.78 12.61 -9.28
CA ALA A 84 17.02 13.66 -8.61
C ALA A 84 17.05 13.53 -7.08
N LEU A 85 16.83 12.33 -6.54
CA LEU A 85 16.88 12.05 -5.11
C LEU A 85 18.29 12.26 -4.53
N ARG A 86 19.33 11.81 -5.25
CA ARG A 86 20.74 12.10 -4.86
C ARG A 86 21.04 13.59 -4.85
N GLY A 87 20.63 14.31 -5.87
CA GLY A 87 20.80 15.75 -5.98
C GLY A 87 20.06 16.54 -4.88
N ALA A 88 18.96 15.98 -4.37
CA ALA A 88 18.22 16.50 -3.23
C ALA A 88 18.81 16.13 -1.87
N GLY A 89 19.91 15.37 -1.83
CA GLY A 89 20.58 14.96 -0.58
C GLY A 89 19.84 13.89 0.20
N VAL A 90 18.99 13.08 -0.45
CA VAL A 90 18.28 11.98 0.20
C VAL A 90 19.27 10.95 0.73
N ALA A 91 19.15 10.62 2.01
CA ALA A 91 20.02 9.70 2.70
C ALA A 91 19.77 8.22 2.35
N ALA A 92 20.75 7.36 2.61
CA ALA A 92 20.64 5.90 2.47
C ALA A 92 20.06 5.47 1.10
N ILE A 93 20.57 6.06 0.00
CA ILE A 93 20.20 5.71 -1.37
C ILE A 93 21.23 4.74 -1.97
N THR A 94 20.72 3.60 -2.52
CA THR A 94 21.58 2.63 -3.25
C THR A 94 21.70 3.03 -4.72
N PRO A 95 22.77 2.65 -5.43
CA PRO A 95 22.83 2.85 -6.87
C PRO A 95 21.80 1.95 -7.57
N PRO A 96 21.27 2.36 -8.74
CA PRO A 96 20.43 1.49 -9.58
C PRO A 96 21.21 0.24 -10.00
N ALA A 97 20.59 -0.93 -9.81
CA ALA A 97 21.22 -2.22 -10.09
C ALA A 97 20.15 -3.29 -10.42
N PRO A 98 20.55 -4.44 -11.02
CA PRO A 98 19.67 -5.61 -11.11
C PRO A 98 19.22 -6.07 -9.71
N ILE A 99 17.91 -6.32 -9.57
CA ILE A 99 17.31 -6.83 -8.34
C ILE A 99 17.45 -8.35 -8.32
N THR A 100 17.92 -8.91 -7.20
CA THR A 100 18.18 -10.35 -7.03
C THR A 100 17.05 -11.09 -6.33
N THR A 101 16.17 -10.40 -5.61
CA THR A 101 14.98 -10.98 -4.95
C THR A 101 13.97 -11.54 -5.97
N PRO A 102 13.06 -12.44 -5.59
CA PRO A 102 12.03 -12.98 -6.47
C PRO A 102 11.24 -11.87 -7.20
N GLY A 103 10.98 -12.11 -8.49
CA GLY A 103 10.43 -11.09 -9.39
C GLY A 103 11.51 -10.34 -10.15
N ARG A 104 12.73 -10.25 -9.61
CA ARG A 104 13.87 -9.56 -10.26
C ARG A 104 13.52 -8.14 -10.71
N GLY A 105 14.21 -7.63 -11.74
CA GLY A 105 14.00 -6.29 -12.28
C GLY A 105 15.27 -5.44 -12.19
N TYR A 106 15.11 -4.14 -12.37
CA TYR A 106 16.17 -3.14 -12.25
C TYR A 106 15.65 -1.99 -11.40
N GLY A 107 16.42 -1.53 -10.43
CA GLY A 107 15.96 -0.47 -9.53
C GLY A 107 16.95 -0.07 -8.45
N PHE A 108 16.51 0.77 -7.55
CA PHE A 108 17.26 1.23 -6.39
C PHE A 108 16.34 1.40 -5.18
N SER A 109 16.94 1.48 -4.00
CA SER A 109 16.22 1.75 -2.74
C SER A 109 16.73 3.03 -2.10
N PHE A 110 15.86 3.69 -1.35
CA PHE A 110 16.20 4.82 -0.50
C PHE A 110 15.36 4.81 0.78
N VAL A 111 15.72 5.66 1.73
CA VAL A 111 14.93 5.87 2.95
C VAL A 111 14.22 7.22 2.84
N ASP A 112 12.92 7.23 3.03
CA ASP A 112 12.10 8.44 3.02
C ASP A 112 12.30 9.29 4.30
N PRO A 113 11.76 10.51 4.38
CA PRO A 113 11.96 11.39 5.54
C PRO A 113 11.50 10.80 6.89
N ASP A 114 10.57 9.85 6.89
CA ASP A 114 10.06 9.21 8.09
C ASP A 114 10.75 7.87 8.42
N GLY A 115 11.80 7.50 7.67
CA GLY A 115 12.59 6.30 7.91
C GLY A 115 12.09 5.04 7.18
N ARG A 116 11.16 5.16 6.20
CA ARG A 116 10.65 4.01 5.45
C ARG A 116 11.58 3.66 4.29
N LYS A 117 11.87 2.37 4.11
CA LYS A 117 12.53 1.86 2.91
C LYS A 117 11.55 1.91 1.75
N VAL A 118 11.93 2.61 0.70
CA VAL A 118 11.20 2.66 -0.56
C VAL A 118 12.11 2.17 -1.67
N ARG A 119 11.63 1.23 -2.49
CA ARG A 119 12.33 0.77 -3.69
C ARG A 119 11.56 1.22 -4.93
N ILE A 120 12.28 1.76 -5.90
CA ILE A 120 11.75 2.07 -7.23
C ILE A 120 12.32 1.06 -8.21
N LEU A 121 11.46 0.41 -8.98
CA LEU A 121 11.87 -0.67 -9.88
C LEU A 121 11.09 -0.70 -11.20
N VAL A 122 11.67 -1.42 -12.16
CA VAL A 122 11.11 -1.69 -13.49
C VAL A 122 11.61 -3.04 -13.99
N ASP A 123 11.04 -3.55 -15.08
CA ASP A 123 11.42 -4.80 -15.73
C ASP A 123 11.34 -6.04 -14.82
N ASP A 124 10.48 -6.01 -13.80
CA ASP A 124 10.21 -7.19 -12.98
C ASP A 124 9.36 -8.22 -13.75
N ALA A 125 9.48 -9.48 -13.35
CA ALA A 125 8.71 -10.57 -13.94
C ALA A 125 7.21 -10.32 -13.79
N ARG A 126 6.46 -10.65 -14.83
CA ARG A 126 5.01 -10.49 -14.89
C ARG A 126 4.32 -11.82 -15.18
N HIS A 127 3.16 -12.02 -14.57
CA HIS A 127 2.29 -13.14 -14.88
C HIS A 127 1.40 -12.81 -16.08
N ALA A 128 1.19 -13.79 -16.94
CA ALA A 128 0.29 -13.68 -18.10
C ALA A 128 -1.16 -14.10 -17.76
N ASP A 129 -1.35 -14.95 -16.75
CA ASP A 129 -2.64 -15.44 -16.27
C ASP A 129 -3.27 -14.44 -15.29
N THR A 130 -3.89 -13.40 -15.84
CA THR A 130 -4.43 -12.25 -15.08
C THR A 130 -5.97 -12.20 -15.09
N ALA A 131 -6.63 -13.32 -15.33
CA ALA A 131 -8.09 -13.37 -15.32
C ALA A 131 -8.63 -12.96 -13.93
N PRO A 132 -9.58 -12.01 -13.84
CA PRO A 132 -10.21 -11.65 -12.59
C PRO A 132 -10.87 -12.86 -11.92
N ASP A 133 -10.75 -12.93 -10.61
CA ASP A 133 -11.38 -13.94 -9.78
C ASP A 133 -12.24 -13.21 -8.72
N PRO A 134 -13.54 -13.47 -8.62
CA PRO A 134 -14.42 -12.75 -7.70
C PRO A 134 -14.08 -12.98 -6.24
N ASP A 135 -13.36 -14.04 -5.91
CA ASP A 135 -12.99 -14.38 -4.55
C ASP A 135 -11.57 -13.93 -4.15
N ARG A 136 -10.86 -13.26 -5.07
CA ARG A 136 -9.44 -12.93 -4.90
C ARG A 136 -9.12 -11.49 -5.23
N PRO A 137 -8.18 -10.85 -4.49
CA PRO A 137 -7.68 -9.54 -4.86
C PRO A 137 -6.99 -9.52 -6.22
N GLY A 138 -7.13 -8.41 -6.95
CA GLY A 138 -6.46 -8.15 -8.22
C GLY A 138 -5.07 -7.51 -8.05
N LYS A 139 -4.95 -6.61 -7.07
CA LYS A 139 -3.70 -5.86 -6.76
C LYS A 139 -3.77 -5.28 -5.35
N ILE A 140 -2.65 -4.72 -4.86
CA ILE A 140 -2.70 -3.66 -3.85
C ILE A 140 -3.03 -2.37 -4.60
N THR A 141 -4.11 -1.69 -4.20
CA THR A 141 -4.50 -0.42 -4.82
C THR A 141 -3.90 0.77 -4.08
N HIS A 142 -3.87 0.73 -2.75
CA HIS A 142 -3.23 1.78 -1.97
C HIS A 142 -2.63 1.29 -0.66
N LEU A 143 -1.73 2.12 -0.13
CA LEU A 143 -1.10 1.98 1.16
C LEU A 143 -1.30 3.27 1.95
N VAL A 144 -1.78 3.16 3.18
CA VAL A 144 -1.87 4.30 4.09
C VAL A 144 -0.82 4.19 5.18
N LEU A 145 -0.12 5.28 5.41
CA LEU A 145 1.03 5.39 6.30
C LEU A 145 0.79 6.51 7.32
N ASN A 146 1.12 6.27 8.56
CA ASN A 146 1.14 7.31 9.59
C ASN A 146 2.41 8.15 9.45
N ALA A 147 2.28 9.47 9.55
CA ALA A 147 3.38 10.41 9.46
C ALA A 147 3.29 11.47 10.55
N PRO A 148 4.39 11.77 11.28
CA PRO A 148 4.43 12.85 12.27
C PRO A 148 4.24 14.23 11.64
N ASP A 149 4.77 14.44 10.45
CA ASP A 149 4.53 15.61 9.61
C ASP A 149 4.05 15.15 8.22
N ARG A 150 2.74 14.87 8.13
CA ARG A 150 2.17 14.41 6.87
C ARG A 150 2.30 15.42 5.73
N ALA A 151 2.36 16.71 6.04
CA ALA A 151 2.48 17.75 5.01
C ALA A 151 3.89 17.72 4.39
N ALA A 152 4.93 17.65 5.21
CA ALA A 152 6.31 17.51 4.75
C ALA A 152 6.52 16.18 4.00
N THR A 153 5.99 15.08 4.53
CA THR A 153 6.07 13.76 3.87
C THR A 153 5.36 13.79 2.51
N SER A 154 4.12 14.30 2.43
CA SER A 154 3.39 14.41 1.16
C SER A 154 4.14 15.29 0.15
N ALA A 155 4.67 16.42 0.59
CA ALA A 155 5.46 17.33 -0.25
C ALA A 155 6.72 16.63 -0.80
N PHE A 156 7.39 15.79 -0.02
CA PHE A 156 8.54 15.00 -0.47
C PHE A 156 8.16 14.06 -1.63
N TYR A 157 7.10 13.26 -1.48
CA TYR A 157 6.64 12.34 -2.52
C TYR A 157 6.19 13.08 -3.79
N CYS A 158 5.50 14.20 -3.65
CA CYS A 158 5.13 15.04 -4.78
C CYS A 158 6.35 15.68 -5.46
N ALA A 159 7.28 16.20 -4.66
CA ALA A 159 8.44 16.90 -5.16
C ALA A 159 9.49 15.98 -5.78
N HIS A 160 9.65 14.75 -5.36
CA HIS A 160 10.77 13.89 -5.78
C HIS A 160 10.34 12.65 -6.56
N LEU A 161 9.12 12.15 -6.37
CA LEU A 161 8.65 10.92 -7.00
C LEU A 161 7.55 11.13 -8.04
N GLY A 162 7.09 12.38 -8.22
CA GLY A 162 6.08 12.71 -9.22
C GLY A 162 4.64 12.38 -8.81
N PHE A 163 4.39 12.08 -7.53
CA PHE A 163 3.02 11.99 -7.03
C PHE A 163 2.29 13.33 -7.15
N ARG A 164 0.96 13.26 -7.26
CA ARG A 164 0.08 14.42 -7.18
C ARG A 164 -0.80 14.30 -5.95
N GLU A 165 -0.91 15.37 -5.17
CA GLU A 165 -1.95 15.47 -4.17
C GLU A 165 -3.30 15.55 -4.87
N ILE A 166 -4.22 14.67 -4.49
CA ILE A 166 -5.52 14.53 -5.14
C ILE A 166 -6.66 14.99 -4.23
N ASP A 167 -6.61 14.68 -2.94
CA ASP A 167 -7.58 15.15 -1.95
C ASP A 167 -6.92 15.28 -0.56
N ARG A 168 -7.55 16.07 0.31
CA ARG A 168 -7.22 16.16 1.73
C ARG A 168 -8.48 16.09 2.57
N THR A 169 -8.39 15.37 3.70
CA THR A 169 -9.33 15.45 4.80
C THR A 169 -8.66 16.13 6.02
N LYS A 170 -9.37 16.26 7.13
CA LYS A 170 -8.78 16.75 8.38
C LYS A 170 -7.63 15.86 8.87
N GLY A 171 -7.71 14.54 8.63
CA GLY A 171 -6.74 13.55 9.10
C GLY A 171 -5.78 12.99 8.04
N LEU A 172 -6.10 13.04 6.76
CA LEU A 172 -5.34 12.38 5.68
C LEU A 172 -5.03 13.33 4.52
N THR A 173 -3.91 13.04 3.84
CA THR A 173 -3.55 13.58 2.52
C THR A 173 -3.43 12.41 1.56
N PHE A 174 -4.13 12.44 0.42
CA PHE A 174 -4.18 11.39 -0.59
C PHE A 174 -3.33 11.74 -1.79
N LEU A 175 -2.47 10.82 -2.22
CA LEU A 175 -1.54 11.01 -3.33
C LEU A 175 -1.76 9.96 -4.41
N CYS A 176 -1.85 10.40 -5.68
CA CYS A 176 -1.92 9.51 -6.82
C CYS A 176 -0.65 9.57 -7.67
N CYS A 177 -0.27 8.43 -8.26
CA CYS A 177 0.80 8.32 -9.26
C CYS A 177 0.30 7.74 -10.59
N ASN A 178 -0.93 7.29 -10.65
CA ASN A 178 -1.60 6.73 -11.81
C ASN A 178 -3.05 7.20 -11.90
N ARG A 179 -3.95 6.41 -12.49
CA ARG A 179 -5.38 6.77 -12.62
C ARG A 179 -6.21 6.45 -11.39
N ASP A 180 -5.75 5.58 -10.49
CA ASP A 180 -6.46 5.33 -9.24
C ASP A 180 -6.43 6.62 -8.39
N HIS A 181 -7.54 6.93 -7.73
CA HIS A 181 -7.66 8.15 -6.92
C HIS A 181 -6.46 8.34 -5.99
N HIS A 182 -5.99 7.27 -5.37
CA HIS A 182 -4.76 7.31 -4.59
C HIS A 182 -4.05 5.97 -4.60
N SER A 183 -2.72 6.04 -4.61
CA SER A 183 -1.82 4.89 -4.41
C SER A 183 -1.18 4.95 -3.03
N LEU A 184 -0.98 6.16 -2.49
CA LEU A 184 -0.53 6.39 -1.13
C LEU A 184 -1.45 7.40 -0.43
N ALA A 185 -1.60 7.25 0.88
CA ALA A 185 -2.12 8.33 1.72
C ALA A 185 -1.31 8.41 3.03
N PHE A 186 -1.21 9.63 3.56
CA PHE A 186 -0.54 9.89 4.82
C PHE A 186 -1.53 10.37 5.87
N ALA A 187 -1.60 9.64 6.99
CA ALA A 187 -2.42 9.99 8.15
C ALA A 187 -1.57 10.74 9.18
N GLN A 188 -2.11 11.81 9.76
CA GLN A 188 -1.46 12.53 10.84
C GLN A 188 -1.40 11.65 12.09
N SER A 189 -0.21 11.46 12.65
CA SER A 189 0.01 10.65 13.85
C SER A 189 1.25 11.13 14.60
N ASP A 190 1.39 10.73 15.86
CA ASP A 190 2.55 11.09 16.68
C ASP A 190 3.83 10.35 16.26
N ALA A 191 3.70 9.26 15.51
CA ALA A 191 4.84 8.47 15.05
C ALA A 191 4.56 7.79 13.72
N ALA A 192 5.63 7.59 12.93
CA ALA A 192 5.58 6.88 11.66
C ALA A 192 5.30 5.38 11.88
N SER A 193 4.33 4.84 11.15
CA SER A 193 3.94 3.42 11.17
C SER A 193 3.11 3.07 9.92
N LEU A 194 2.86 1.78 9.70
CA LEU A 194 1.87 1.31 8.74
C LEU A 194 0.47 1.53 9.33
N HIS A 195 -0.42 2.19 8.55
CA HIS A 195 -1.81 2.32 8.93
C HIS A 195 -2.65 1.16 8.38
N HIS A 196 -2.61 0.90 7.07
CA HIS A 196 -3.23 -0.27 6.45
C HIS A 196 -2.74 -0.50 5.01
N ILE A 197 -3.01 -1.71 4.51
CA ILE A 197 -2.78 -2.12 3.13
C ILE A 197 -4.14 -2.45 2.52
N ALA A 198 -4.49 -1.81 1.40
CA ALA A 198 -5.76 -2.04 0.71
C ALA A 198 -5.58 -2.89 -0.55
N PHE A 199 -6.35 -3.98 -0.61
CA PHE A 199 -6.36 -4.95 -1.70
C PHE A 199 -7.64 -4.79 -2.52
N GLU A 200 -7.48 -4.55 -3.82
CA GLU A 200 -8.61 -4.31 -4.71
C GLU A 200 -9.28 -5.62 -5.13
N MET A 201 -10.56 -5.71 -4.86
CA MET A 201 -11.47 -6.78 -5.30
C MET A 201 -12.18 -6.36 -6.59
N ALA A 202 -12.69 -7.34 -7.33
CA ALA A 202 -13.29 -7.09 -8.65
C ALA A 202 -14.54 -6.19 -8.61
N ALA A 203 -15.34 -6.28 -7.54
CA ALA A 203 -16.59 -5.53 -7.37
C ALA A 203 -17.04 -5.54 -5.91
N ILE A 204 -18.08 -4.78 -5.59
CA ILE A 204 -18.73 -4.79 -4.26
C ILE A 204 -19.15 -6.20 -3.82
N ASP A 205 -19.70 -7.02 -4.71
CA ASP A 205 -20.06 -8.41 -4.40
C ASP A 205 -18.83 -9.20 -3.93
N SER A 206 -17.69 -9.00 -4.57
CA SER A 206 -16.41 -9.63 -4.20
C SER A 206 -15.93 -9.18 -2.80
N VAL A 207 -16.12 -7.90 -2.45
CA VAL A 207 -15.84 -7.41 -1.08
C VAL A 207 -16.73 -8.11 -0.06
N MET A 208 -18.03 -8.24 -0.35
CA MET A 208 -19.00 -8.90 0.53
C MET A 208 -18.69 -10.39 0.71
N ARG A 209 -18.32 -11.10 -0.37
CA ARG A 209 -17.90 -12.52 -0.33
C ARG A 209 -16.62 -12.69 0.49
N GLY A 210 -15.63 -11.82 0.25
CA GLY A 210 -14.39 -11.78 1.03
C GLY A 210 -14.65 -11.51 2.52
N ALA A 211 -15.53 -10.57 2.84
CA ALA A 211 -15.92 -10.26 4.21
C ALA A 211 -16.64 -11.44 4.90
N GLY A 212 -17.50 -12.15 4.17
CA GLY A 212 -18.11 -13.39 4.66
C GLY A 212 -17.07 -14.43 4.99
N ARG A 213 -16.14 -14.71 4.07
CA ARG A 213 -15.02 -15.65 4.27
C ARG A 213 -14.15 -15.28 5.47
N MET A 214 -13.78 -14.01 5.63
CA MET A 214 -13.03 -13.52 6.80
C MET A 214 -13.77 -13.84 8.11
N ARG A 215 -15.07 -13.55 8.17
CA ARG A 215 -15.91 -13.82 9.33
C ARG A 215 -16.02 -15.32 9.64
N ASP A 216 -16.16 -16.17 8.63
CA ASP A 216 -16.22 -17.63 8.80
C ASP A 216 -14.94 -18.20 9.41
N HIS A 217 -13.80 -17.51 9.21
CA HIS A 217 -12.50 -17.86 9.79
C HIS A 217 -12.18 -17.07 11.08
N GLY A 218 -13.17 -16.40 11.69
CA GLY A 218 -13.01 -15.73 12.98
C GLY A 218 -12.41 -14.32 12.92
N TYR A 219 -12.32 -13.72 11.73
CA TYR A 219 -11.86 -12.34 11.54
C TYR A 219 -13.07 -11.41 11.32
N PRO A 220 -13.55 -10.71 12.35
CA PRO A 220 -14.71 -9.82 12.22
C PRO A 220 -14.36 -8.59 11.36
N ILE A 221 -15.40 -7.98 10.77
CA ILE A 221 -15.27 -6.65 10.20
C ILE A 221 -15.01 -5.67 11.33
N GLU A 222 -13.89 -4.95 11.25
CA GLU A 222 -13.48 -3.97 12.24
C GLU A 222 -13.96 -2.54 11.89
N TRP A 223 -14.20 -2.29 10.60
CA TRP A 223 -14.87 -1.10 10.07
C TRP A 223 -15.46 -1.41 8.70
N GLY A 224 -16.72 -1.07 8.47
CA GLY A 224 -17.40 -1.29 7.19
C GLY A 224 -18.59 -2.28 7.34
N VAL A 225 -19.13 -2.80 6.25
CA VAL A 225 -18.88 -2.40 4.86
C VAL A 225 -19.44 -1.01 4.63
N GLY A 226 -18.72 -0.16 3.93
CA GLY A 226 -19.12 1.21 3.66
C GLY A 226 -18.52 1.73 2.36
N ARG A 227 -18.79 3.00 2.04
CA ARG A 227 -18.22 3.69 0.89
C ARG A 227 -17.50 4.96 1.36
N HIS A 228 -16.21 5.07 1.06
CA HIS A 228 -15.41 6.24 1.41
C HIS A 228 -15.89 7.51 0.70
N GLY A 229 -15.55 8.67 1.26
CA GLY A 229 -15.67 9.96 0.58
C GLY A 229 -14.55 10.15 -0.43
N PRO A 230 -13.31 10.42 0.02
CA PRO A 230 -12.15 10.44 -0.88
C PRO A 230 -11.96 9.08 -1.54
N GLY A 231 -11.89 9.06 -2.87
CA GLY A 231 -11.70 7.83 -3.64
C GLY A 231 -12.98 7.08 -3.97
N ASP A 232 -14.11 7.42 -3.35
CA ASP A 232 -15.44 6.83 -3.59
C ASP A 232 -15.47 5.29 -3.65
N ASN A 233 -14.49 4.64 -3.00
CA ASN A 233 -14.33 3.19 -3.00
C ASN A 233 -15.14 2.51 -1.88
N VAL A 234 -15.65 1.32 -2.18
CA VAL A 234 -16.21 0.40 -1.17
C VAL A 234 -15.08 -0.10 -0.29
N PHE A 235 -15.33 -0.30 0.99
CA PHE A 235 -14.32 -0.76 1.93
C PHE A 235 -14.86 -1.75 2.97
N ALA A 236 -13.99 -2.65 3.41
CA ALA A 236 -14.14 -3.47 4.61
C ALA A 236 -12.77 -3.71 5.24
N TYR A 237 -12.60 -3.30 6.50
CA TYR A 237 -11.33 -3.40 7.23
C TYR A 237 -11.30 -4.58 8.17
N PHE A 238 -10.14 -5.20 8.27
CA PHE A 238 -9.87 -6.34 9.15
C PHE A 238 -8.50 -6.17 9.84
N VAL A 239 -8.34 -6.83 10.96
CA VAL A 239 -7.06 -7.00 11.64
C VAL A 239 -6.60 -8.43 11.41
N GLY A 240 -5.58 -8.61 10.59
CA GLY A 240 -4.97 -9.89 10.25
C GLY A 240 -3.92 -10.36 11.29
N PRO A 241 -3.11 -11.37 10.93
CA PRO A 241 -1.98 -11.80 11.75
C PRO A 241 -1.04 -10.63 12.09
N ASP A 242 -0.38 -10.71 13.24
CA ASP A 242 0.53 -9.69 13.76
C ASP A 242 -0.09 -8.29 13.92
N ASP A 243 -1.42 -8.21 13.97
CA ASP A 243 -2.19 -6.97 13.96
C ASP A 243 -1.97 -6.09 12.72
N VAL A 244 -1.61 -6.67 11.60
CA VAL A 244 -1.56 -5.95 10.32
C VAL A 244 -2.98 -5.60 9.90
N VAL A 245 -3.26 -4.31 9.72
CA VAL A 245 -4.56 -3.86 9.22
C VAL A 245 -4.59 -3.99 7.70
N ILE A 246 -5.59 -4.71 7.22
CA ILE A 246 -5.84 -4.99 5.80
C ILE A 246 -7.26 -4.60 5.42
N GLU A 247 -7.42 -4.14 4.18
CA GLU A 247 -8.69 -3.68 3.63
C GLU A 247 -9.00 -4.45 2.35
N TYR A 248 -10.20 -5.02 2.24
CA TYR A 248 -10.79 -5.26 0.93
C TYR A 248 -11.44 -3.97 0.43
N THR A 249 -11.11 -3.59 -0.80
CA THR A 249 -11.68 -2.42 -1.44
C THR A 249 -12.12 -2.73 -2.86
N ALA A 250 -13.06 -1.96 -3.40
CA ALA A 250 -13.51 -2.07 -4.78
C ALA A 250 -14.01 -0.74 -5.31
N GLU A 251 -14.13 -0.63 -6.64
CA GLU A 251 -14.71 0.54 -7.30
C GLU A 251 -13.94 1.84 -6.99
N VAL A 252 -12.61 1.75 -6.92
CA VAL A 252 -11.76 2.91 -6.68
C VAL A 252 -11.95 3.93 -7.79
N GLN A 253 -12.31 5.16 -7.42
CA GLN A 253 -12.51 6.27 -8.36
C GLN A 253 -11.29 6.44 -9.26
N GLN A 254 -11.51 6.50 -10.57
CA GLN A 254 -10.47 6.81 -11.54
C GLN A 254 -10.39 8.32 -11.75
N VAL A 255 -9.18 8.86 -11.75
CA VAL A 255 -8.92 10.31 -11.87
C VAL A 255 -8.00 10.60 -13.05
N ASP A 256 -8.13 11.80 -13.58
CA ASP A 256 -7.28 12.34 -14.64
C ASP A 256 -6.89 13.81 -14.35
N ALA A 257 -6.39 14.52 -15.36
CA ALA A 257 -5.99 15.91 -15.23
C ALA A 257 -7.16 16.89 -14.97
N SER A 258 -8.40 16.46 -15.23
CA SER A 258 -9.60 17.29 -15.01
C SER A 258 -10.14 17.18 -13.58
N TYR A 259 -9.65 16.22 -12.79
CA TYR A 259 -10.09 16.03 -11.42
C TYR A 259 -9.84 17.26 -10.56
N LYS A 260 -10.87 17.71 -9.85
CA LYS A 260 -10.79 18.85 -8.95
C LYS A 260 -10.42 18.36 -7.56
N VAL A 261 -9.21 18.72 -7.12
CA VAL A 261 -8.71 18.44 -5.78
C VAL A 261 -9.65 19.03 -4.73
N ARG A 262 -10.05 18.25 -3.75
CA ARG A 262 -10.94 18.64 -2.65
C ARG A 262 -10.17 18.76 -1.34
N GLY A 263 -10.57 19.76 -0.54
CA GLY A 263 -9.99 20.03 0.76
C GLY A 263 -10.80 19.50 1.93
N PRO A 264 -10.33 19.72 3.17
CA PRO A 264 -10.99 19.22 4.37
C PRO A 264 -12.44 19.66 4.55
N ASP A 265 -12.79 20.82 4.02
CA ASP A 265 -14.13 21.40 4.16
C ASP A 265 -15.14 20.81 3.17
N ASP A 266 -14.67 20.10 2.14
CA ASP A 266 -15.51 19.40 1.18
C ASP A 266 -16.02 18.04 1.70
N TRP A 267 -15.43 17.52 2.79
CA TRP A 267 -15.73 16.22 3.38
C TRP A 267 -16.51 16.37 4.68
N VAL A 268 -17.77 16.80 4.56
CA VAL A 268 -18.68 17.01 5.69
C VAL A 268 -19.77 15.96 5.70
N TRP A 269 -19.90 15.27 6.81
CA TRP A 269 -20.90 14.24 7.03
C TRP A 269 -21.89 14.66 8.13
N PRO A 270 -23.13 14.16 8.10
CA PRO A 270 -24.04 14.27 9.24
C PRO A 270 -23.39 13.70 10.51
N PRO A 271 -23.73 14.20 11.70
CA PRO A 271 -23.19 13.69 12.96
C PRO A 271 -23.35 12.17 13.07
N GLY A 272 -22.26 11.48 13.47
CA GLY A 272 -22.21 10.03 13.63
C GLY A 272 -22.05 9.24 12.33
N ARG A 273 -22.05 9.89 11.17
CA ARG A 273 -21.83 9.26 9.87
C ARG A 273 -20.34 9.23 9.53
N MET A 274 -19.84 8.10 9.06
CA MET A 274 -18.42 7.93 8.75
C MET A 274 -18.14 7.45 7.31
N ASP A 275 -19.19 7.27 6.51
CA ASP A 275 -19.12 6.82 5.12
C ASP A 275 -20.24 7.41 4.27
N HIS A 276 -20.13 7.33 2.94
CA HIS A 276 -21.14 7.85 2.00
C HIS A 276 -22.52 7.20 2.20
N TRP A 277 -22.58 5.89 2.43
CA TRP A 277 -23.84 5.18 2.59
C TRP A 277 -24.50 5.41 3.95
N GLY A 278 -23.69 5.74 4.97
CA GLY A 278 -24.17 5.98 6.34
C GLY A 278 -24.62 4.72 7.05
N ILE A 279 -24.10 3.57 6.66
CA ILE A 279 -24.44 2.26 7.25
C ILE A 279 -23.24 1.62 7.97
N ALA A 280 -22.00 2.03 7.64
CA ALA A 280 -20.83 1.51 8.30
C ALA A 280 -20.78 1.95 9.77
N ILE A 281 -20.62 0.99 10.66
CA ILE A 281 -20.24 1.27 12.05
C ILE A 281 -18.83 1.85 12.04
N GLY A 282 -18.54 2.81 12.90
CA GLY A 282 -17.20 3.39 13.02
C GLY A 282 -16.12 2.36 13.37
N PRO A 283 -14.85 2.69 13.20
CA PRO A 283 -13.75 1.76 13.47
C PRO A 283 -13.76 1.30 14.92
N THR A 284 -13.52 0.00 15.12
CA THR A 284 -13.44 -0.56 16.48
C THR A 284 -12.20 -0.03 17.20
N PRO A 285 -12.17 -0.06 18.55
CA PRO A 285 -10.97 0.25 19.32
C PRO A 285 -9.77 -0.63 18.95
N ARG A 286 -9.99 -1.91 18.57
CA ARG A 286 -8.96 -2.84 18.11
C ARG A 286 -8.33 -2.34 16.83
N LEU A 287 -9.14 -1.97 15.82
CA LEU A 287 -8.64 -1.41 14.56
C LEU A 287 -7.78 -0.16 14.81
N ALA A 288 -8.30 0.80 15.60
CA ALA A 288 -7.61 2.05 15.89
C ALA A 288 -6.25 1.85 16.59
N GLN A 289 -6.10 0.80 17.41
CA GLN A 289 -4.82 0.42 18.01
C GLN A 289 -3.89 -0.25 16.99
N ALA A 290 -4.40 -1.20 16.22
CA ALA A 290 -3.63 -1.95 15.22
C ALA A 290 -3.05 -1.02 14.14
N GLN A 291 -3.79 0.00 13.72
CA GLN A 291 -3.34 1.02 12.75
C GLN A 291 -2.09 1.83 13.16
N LYS A 292 -1.62 1.70 14.40
CA LYS A 292 -0.44 2.41 14.92
C LYS A 292 0.70 1.47 15.33
N ARG A 293 0.50 0.16 15.19
CA ARG A 293 1.39 -0.85 15.79
C ARG A 293 2.62 -1.17 14.95
N ILE A 294 2.45 -1.36 13.65
CA ILE A 294 3.53 -1.84 12.78
C ILE A 294 4.48 -0.70 12.46
N ARG A 295 5.71 -0.80 12.96
CA ARG A 295 6.78 0.19 12.79
C ARG A 295 7.71 -0.19 11.63
N PHE A 296 8.76 0.58 11.44
CA PHE A 296 9.84 0.34 10.49
C PHE A 296 11.08 -0.13 11.24
N PRO A 297 11.98 -0.92 10.61
CA PRO A 297 13.25 -1.29 11.22
C PRO A 297 14.07 -0.04 11.59
N ALA A 298 14.67 -0.04 12.77
CA ALA A 298 15.51 1.06 13.25
C ALA A 298 16.89 1.13 12.57
N ALA A 299 17.28 0.10 11.82
CA ALA A 299 18.60 0.00 11.19
C ALA A 299 18.60 0.57 9.77
N PRO A 300 19.64 1.31 9.35
CA PRO A 300 19.78 1.74 7.96
C PRO A 300 19.91 0.53 7.04
N LEU A 301 19.40 0.70 5.80
CA LEU A 301 19.55 -0.27 4.73
C LEU A 301 21.01 -0.64 4.52
N VAL A 302 21.35 -1.91 4.65
CA VAL A 302 22.61 -2.45 4.13
C VAL A 302 22.39 -2.78 2.67
N ALA A 303 23.35 -2.40 1.81
CA ALA A 303 23.30 -2.77 0.39
C ALA A 303 23.28 -4.31 0.29
N GLY A 304 22.16 -4.86 -0.20
CA GLY A 304 22.02 -6.31 -0.37
C GLY A 304 20.78 -6.95 0.28
N ASP A 305 20.00 -6.21 1.07
CA ASP A 305 18.73 -6.69 1.64
C ASP A 305 17.53 -6.42 0.73
#